data_004c6fd212cb1b1088740bccc7ae2fc6
#
_entry.id   004c6fd212cb1b1088740bccc7ae2fc6
#
_cell.length_a   1.000
_cell.length_b   1.000
_cell.length_c   1.000
_cell.angle_alpha   90.00
_cell.angle_beta   90.00
_cell.angle_gamma   90.00
#
_symmetry.space_group_name_H-M   'P 1'
#
loop_
_entity.id
_entity.type
_entity.pdbx_description
1 polymer ?
#
loop_
_entity_poly.entity_id
_entity_poly.type
_entity_poly.pdbx_seq_one_letter_code
_entity_poly.pdbx_strand_id
1 'polypeptide(L)'
;MKSGGSQGLRQRPYRMRARARAAQATARAIIAAARALFAERPYDQVSLPVIAERAGVTVQTVLRRFGSKEELFAAAAEERSGQIRADREAAPPGDVTHLVAHYERWGDEQAYLLAQETRVAAIRTITDAGRRYHRDWVTRAYGPALAKLPPATRHRKLAQLTAVTDLATWRLLRRELGLGPDQTTAAISELVDACLP
;
A
#
# COMPACT_ATOMS: atom_id res chain seq x y z
N MET A 1 -25.31 55.20 -22.24
CA MET A 1 -25.37 54.40 -20.97
C MET A 1 -24.69 53.09 -21.18
N LYS A 2 -23.56 52.85 -20.43
CA LYS A 2 -22.66 51.68 -20.61
C LYS A 2 -23.07 50.60 -19.61
N SER A 3 -23.54 49.46 -20.11
CA SER A 3 -23.73 48.21 -19.32
C SER A 3 -22.74 47.17 -19.77
N GLY A 4 -21.59 47.12 -19.18
CA GLY A 4 -20.53 46.20 -19.59
C GLY A 4 -19.56 45.83 -18.47
N GLY A 5 -20.07 45.39 -17.30
CA GLY A 5 -19.19 45.16 -16.15
C GLY A 5 -19.36 43.85 -15.37
N SER A 6 -20.36 43.00 -15.67
CA SER A 6 -20.75 41.90 -14.78
C SER A 6 -20.34 40.49 -15.24
N GLN A 7 -19.95 40.27 -16.50
CA GLN A 7 -19.65 38.94 -17.02
C GLN A 7 -18.19 38.47 -16.76
N GLY A 8 -17.24 39.38 -16.59
CA GLY A 8 -15.83 39.05 -16.39
C GLY A 8 -15.51 38.45 -15.02
N LEU A 9 -16.27 38.80 -13.98
CA LEU A 9 -16.00 38.36 -12.58
C LEU A 9 -16.46 36.91 -12.31
N ARG A 10 -17.45 36.39 -13.02
CA ARG A 10 -17.92 34.98 -12.88
C ARG A 10 -17.08 33.96 -13.69
N GLN A 11 -16.42 34.38 -14.76
CA GLN A 11 -15.63 33.50 -15.62
C GLN A 11 -14.26 33.12 -15.01
N ARG A 12 -13.65 33.97 -14.19
CA ARG A 12 -12.35 33.73 -13.54
C ARG A 12 -12.35 32.51 -12.59
N PRO A 13 -13.30 32.38 -11.64
CA PRO A 13 -13.38 31.22 -10.75
C PRO A 13 -13.67 29.92 -11.52
N TYR A 14 -14.48 29.95 -12.56
CA TYR A 14 -14.79 28.79 -13.40
C TYR A 14 -13.55 28.26 -14.14
N ARG A 15 -12.79 29.16 -14.79
CA ARG A 15 -11.55 28.81 -15.49
C ARG A 15 -10.47 28.28 -14.54
N MET A 16 -10.36 28.81 -13.34
CA MET A 16 -9.43 28.31 -12.32
C MET A 16 -9.84 26.91 -11.85
N ARG A 17 -11.12 26.65 -11.62
CA ARG A 17 -11.61 25.30 -11.25
C ARG A 17 -11.43 24.29 -12.38
N ALA A 18 -11.66 24.66 -13.62
CA ALA A 18 -11.42 23.81 -14.79
C ALA A 18 -9.93 23.45 -14.95
N ARG A 19 -9.03 24.43 -14.80
CA ARG A 19 -7.57 24.20 -14.80
C ARG A 19 -7.12 23.30 -13.63
N ALA A 20 -7.65 23.51 -12.43
CA ALA A 20 -7.34 22.66 -11.28
C ALA A 20 -7.81 21.22 -11.49
N ARG A 21 -9.02 21.01 -12.04
CA ARG A 21 -9.53 19.66 -12.39
C ARG A 21 -8.68 18.97 -13.45
N ALA A 22 -8.33 19.67 -14.53
CA ALA A 22 -7.45 19.15 -15.57
C ALA A 22 -6.06 18.80 -15.02
N ALA A 23 -5.54 19.63 -14.15
CA ALA A 23 -4.29 19.42 -13.46
C ALA A 23 -4.32 18.18 -12.53
N GLN A 24 -5.41 17.97 -11.81
CA GLN A 24 -5.62 16.77 -10.98
C GLN A 24 -5.81 15.50 -11.83
N ALA A 25 -6.54 15.60 -12.95
CA ALA A 25 -6.71 14.47 -13.88
C ALA A 25 -5.36 14.03 -14.46
N THR A 26 -4.51 14.98 -14.87
CA THR A 26 -3.15 14.69 -15.33
C THR A 26 -2.31 14.02 -14.24
N ALA A 27 -2.33 14.52 -13.00
CA ALA A 27 -1.59 13.91 -11.89
C ALA A 27 -2.04 12.46 -11.64
N ARG A 28 -3.36 12.21 -11.62
CA ARG A 28 -3.91 10.85 -11.47
C ARG A 28 -3.49 9.92 -12.61
N ALA A 29 -3.50 10.40 -13.86
CA ALA A 29 -3.05 9.61 -15.01
C ALA A 29 -1.57 9.21 -14.89
N ILE A 30 -0.70 10.13 -14.45
CA ILE A 30 0.72 9.86 -14.23
C ILE A 30 0.91 8.83 -13.09
N ILE A 31 0.23 8.99 -11.96
CA ILE A 31 0.30 8.03 -10.84
C ILE A 31 -0.19 6.65 -11.28
N ALA A 32 -1.31 6.57 -12.00
CA ALA A 32 -1.85 5.31 -12.49
C ALA A 32 -0.89 4.61 -13.46
N ALA A 33 -0.27 5.34 -14.38
CA ALA A 33 0.74 4.83 -15.30
C ALA A 33 2.00 4.33 -14.56
N ALA A 34 2.49 5.11 -13.61
CA ALA A 34 3.64 4.76 -12.78
C ALA A 34 3.36 3.48 -11.96
N ARG A 35 2.21 3.40 -11.30
CA ARG A 35 1.78 2.25 -10.51
C ARG A 35 1.72 0.97 -11.35
N ALA A 36 1.11 1.03 -12.53
CA ALA A 36 1.04 -0.11 -13.44
C ALA A 36 2.44 -0.59 -13.87
N LEU A 37 3.33 0.34 -14.22
CA LEU A 37 4.69 0.01 -14.63
C LEU A 37 5.54 -0.57 -13.50
N PHE A 38 5.44 -0.03 -12.29
CA PHE A 38 6.15 -0.57 -11.11
C PHE A 38 5.62 -1.93 -10.64
N ALA A 39 4.37 -2.28 -10.97
CA ALA A 39 3.84 -3.62 -10.74
C ALA A 39 4.30 -4.62 -11.82
N GLU A 40 4.56 -4.17 -13.04
CA GLU A 40 4.97 -5.01 -14.17
C GLU A 40 6.48 -5.24 -14.24
N ARG A 41 7.29 -4.31 -13.74
CA ARG A 41 8.76 -4.29 -13.93
C ARG A 41 9.50 -3.87 -12.66
N PRO A 42 10.75 -4.34 -12.44
CA PRO A 42 11.60 -3.84 -11.40
C PRO A 42 11.76 -2.32 -11.45
N TYR A 43 11.90 -1.70 -10.28
CA TYR A 43 11.99 -0.24 -10.14
C TYR A 43 13.04 0.40 -11.05
N ASP A 44 14.22 -0.20 -11.15
CA ASP A 44 15.35 0.28 -11.95
C ASP A 44 15.09 0.23 -13.47
N GLN A 45 14.21 -0.66 -13.93
CA GLN A 45 13.83 -0.78 -15.33
C GLN A 45 12.71 0.18 -15.76
N VAL A 46 12.07 0.87 -14.82
CA VAL A 46 11.04 1.89 -15.12
C VAL A 46 11.70 3.25 -15.21
N SER A 47 11.53 3.94 -16.35
CA SER A 47 12.06 5.29 -16.57
C SER A 47 10.96 6.34 -16.72
N LEU A 48 11.28 7.61 -16.43
CA LEU A 48 10.32 8.71 -16.61
C LEU A 48 9.77 8.85 -18.04
N PRO A 49 10.56 8.64 -19.13
CA PRO A 49 10.02 8.61 -20.49
C PRO A 49 8.93 7.57 -20.69
N VAL A 50 9.12 6.35 -20.20
CA VAL A 50 8.12 5.25 -20.32
C VAL A 50 6.85 5.57 -19.54
N ILE A 51 6.99 6.17 -18.37
CA ILE A 51 5.82 6.62 -17.58
C ILE A 51 5.07 7.75 -18.30
N ALA A 52 5.80 8.72 -18.84
CA ALA A 52 5.23 9.87 -19.55
C ALA A 52 4.47 9.42 -20.82
N GLU A 53 5.04 8.51 -21.59
CA GLU A 53 4.41 7.89 -22.77
C GLU A 53 3.10 7.18 -22.39
N ARG A 54 3.15 6.31 -21.37
CA ARG A 54 1.96 5.58 -20.89
C ARG A 54 0.87 6.50 -20.33
N ALA A 55 1.25 7.62 -19.73
CA ALA A 55 0.32 8.62 -19.21
C ALA A 55 -0.20 9.61 -20.26
N GLY A 56 0.31 9.58 -21.50
CA GLY A 56 -0.03 10.52 -22.57
C GLY A 56 0.42 11.96 -22.29
N VAL A 57 1.57 12.14 -21.63
CA VAL A 57 2.14 13.44 -21.27
C VAL A 57 3.62 13.55 -21.66
N THR A 58 4.21 14.73 -21.54
CA THR A 58 5.66 14.89 -21.68
C THR A 58 6.42 14.60 -20.40
N VAL A 59 7.68 14.18 -20.48
CA VAL A 59 8.58 14.01 -19.33
C VAL A 59 8.67 15.29 -18.49
N GLN A 60 8.71 16.45 -19.15
CA GLN A 60 8.71 17.75 -18.47
C GLN A 60 7.45 17.98 -17.62
N THR A 61 6.31 17.45 -18.05
CA THR A 61 5.06 17.49 -17.28
C THR A 61 5.17 16.61 -16.04
N VAL A 62 5.75 15.41 -16.16
CA VAL A 62 6.01 14.52 -15.02
C VAL A 62 6.94 15.18 -14.00
N LEU A 63 8.10 15.70 -14.46
CA LEU A 63 9.08 16.37 -13.58
C LEU A 63 8.50 17.60 -12.90
N ARG A 64 7.74 18.43 -13.62
CA ARG A 64 7.09 19.60 -13.02
C ARG A 64 6.09 19.24 -11.92
N ARG A 65 5.49 18.05 -11.98
CA ARG A 65 4.46 17.58 -11.04
C ARG A 65 5.04 16.89 -9.82
N PHE A 66 6.05 16.08 -10.03
CA PHE A 66 6.56 15.14 -9.03
C PHE A 66 8.04 15.34 -8.71
N GLY A 67 8.76 16.21 -9.43
CA GLY A 67 10.17 16.50 -9.19
C GLY A 67 11.08 15.38 -9.68
N SER A 68 10.96 14.17 -9.16
CA SER A 68 11.84 13.03 -9.47
C SER A 68 11.05 11.73 -9.68
N LYS A 69 11.75 10.69 -10.12
CA LYS A 69 11.21 9.32 -10.20
C LYS A 69 10.90 8.77 -8.81
N GLU A 70 11.75 9.07 -7.86
CA GLU A 70 11.62 8.66 -6.46
C GLU A 70 10.38 9.27 -5.82
N GLU A 71 10.13 10.55 -6.02
CA GLU A 71 8.95 11.26 -5.51
C GLU A 71 7.66 10.76 -6.20
N LEU A 72 7.70 10.50 -7.50
CA LEU A 72 6.58 9.89 -8.22
C LEU A 72 6.30 8.47 -7.70
N PHE A 73 7.35 7.66 -7.47
CA PHE A 73 7.21 6.33 -6.89
C PHE A 73 6.59 6.40 -5.49
N ALA A 74 7.07 7.30 -4.63
CA ALA A 74 6.53 7.51 -3.29
C ALA A 74 5.04 7.89 -3.34
N ALA A 75 4.63 8.79 -4.24
CA ALA A 75 3.23 9.17 -4.42
C ALA A 75 2.36 7.99 -4.90
N ALA A 76 2.85 7.20 -5.86
CA ALA A 76 2.17 6.01 -6.37
C ALA A 76 2.03 4.92 -5.30
N ALA A 77 3.07 4.73 -4.50
CA ALA A 77 3.10 3.77 -3.40
C ALA A 77 2.20 4.19 -2.23
N GLU A 78 2.12 5.48 -1.91
CA GLU A 78 1.22 5.96 -0.85
C GLU A 78 -0.25 5.76 -1.21
N GLU A 79 -0.66 6.05 -2.46
CA GLU A 79 -2.01 5.76 -2.94
C GLU A 79 -2.32 4.26 -2.84
N ARG A 80 -1.37 3.41 -3.23
CA ARG A 80 -1.53 1.95 -3.17
C ARG A 80 -1.58 1.44 -1.73
N SER A 81 -0.68 1.92 -0.88
CA SER A 81 -0.66 1.59 0.55
C SER A 81 -1.96 1.99 1.25
N GLY A 82 -2.57 3.12 0.85
CA GLY A 82 -3.89 3.54 1.32
C GLY A 82 -4.98 2.52 0.99
N GLN A 83 -5.00 1.99 -0.25
CA GLN A 83 -5.95 0.95 -0.68
C GLN A 83 -5.74 -0.35 0.09
N ILE A 84 -4.48 -0.78 0.25
CA ILE A 84 -4.10 -2.00 0.99
C ILE A 84 -4.53 -1.88 2.46
N ARG A 85 -4.26 -0.73 3.10
CA ARG A 85 -4.70 -0.48 4.50
C ARG A 85 -6.21 -0.46 4.63
N ALA A 86 -6.92 0.21 3.73
CA ALA A 86 -8.39 0.25 3.74
C ALA A 86 -9.01 -1.15 3.60
N ASP A 87 -8.47 -1.98 2.72
CA ASP A 87 -8.88 -3.38 2.59
C ASP A 87 -8.62 -4.15 3.89
N ARG A 88 -7.44 -4.00 4.50
CA ARG A 88 -7.08 -4.66 5.77
C ARG A 88 -7.97 -4.25 6.94
N GLU A 89 -8.43 -3.00 6.96
CA GLU A 89 -9.28 -2.42 8.02
C GLU A 89 -10.78 -2.59 7.74
N ALA A 90 -11.17 -3.27 6.65
CA ALA A 90 -12.57 -3.60 6.38
C ALA A 90 -13.15 -4.65 7.33
N ALA A 91 -12.30 -5.35 8.12
CA ALA A 91 -12.68 -6.26 9.18
C ALA A 91 -11.95 -5.93 10.50
N PRO A 92 -12.46 -6.40 11.65
CA PRO A 92 -11.81 -6.21 12.94
C PRO A 92 -10.38 -6.78 12.96
N PRO A 93 -9.45 -6.14 13.68
CA PRO A 93 -8.14 -6.72 13.92
C PRO A 93 -8.26 -8.12 14.57
N GLY A 94 -7.50 -9.09 14.05
CA GLY A 94 -7.54 -10.47 14.54
C GLY A 94 -8.40 -11.41 13.70
N ASP A 95 -9.19 -10.91 12.76
CA ASP A 95 -9.91 -11.77 11.80
C ASP A 95 -8.91 -12.41 10.81
N VAL A 96 -8.58 -13.68 11.07
CA VAL A 96 -7.61 -14.46 10.26
C VAL A 96 -8.19 -14.77 8.87
N THR A 97 -9.49 -14.99 8.76
CA THR A 97 -10.15 -15.24 7.46
C THR A 97 -9.99 -14.03 6.54
N HIS A 98 -10.27 -12.84 7.08
CA HIS A 98 -10.07 -11.59 6.34
C HIS A 98 -8.60 -11.32 6.04
N LEU A 99 -7.69 -11.64 6.98
CA LEU A 99 -6.24 -11.53 6.79
C LEU A 99 -5.77 -12.37 5.59
N VAL A 100 -6.19 -13.63 5.51
CA VAL A 100 -5.83 -14.51 4.39
C VAL A 100 -6.42 -13.99 3.08
N ALA A 101 -7.69 -13.60 3.06
CA ALA A 101 -8.33 -13.00 1.88
C ALA A 101 -7.61 -11.71 1.43
N HIS A 102 -7.13 -10.91 2.38
CA HIS A 102 -6.31 -9.74 2.12
C HIS A 102 -4.98 -10.12 1.42
N TYR A 103 -4.29 -11.15 1.91
CA TYR A 103 -3.05 -11.59 1.28
C TYR A 103 -3.28 -12.28 -0.08
N GLU A 104 -4.40 -13.00 -0.28
CA GLU A 104 -4.78 -13.52 -1.61
C GLU A 104 -4.92 -12.38 -2.64
N ARG A 105 -5.38 -11.22 -2.22
CA ARG A 105 -5.56 -10.05 -3.09
C ARG A 105 -4.28 -9.25 -3.32
N TRP A 106 -3.46 -9.07 -2.29
CA TRP A 106 -2.37 -8.10 -2.26
C TRP A 106 -0.99 -8.71 -1.99
N GLY A 107 -0.93 -9.97 -1.56
CA GLY A 107 0.28 -10.59 -1.02
C GLY A 107 1.39 -10.72 -2.05
N ASP A 108 1.07 -11.13 -3.27
CA ASP A 108 2.09 -11.29 -4.32
C ASP A 108 2.72 -9.94 -4.72
N GLU A 109 1.92 -8.86 -4.77
CA GLU A 109 2.43 -7.51 -5.02
C GLU A 109 3.34 -7.03 -3.88
N GLN A 110 2.94 -7.26 -2.63
CA GLN A 110 3.75 -6.92 -1.46
C GLN A 110 5.06 -7.72 -1.42
N ALA A 111 5.01 -9.02 -1.71
CA ALA A 111 6.19 -9.88 -1.79
C ALA A 111 7.15 -9.43 -2.91
N TYR A 112 6.62 -8.99 -4.05
CA TYR A 112 7.42 -8.44 -5.14
C TYR A 112 8.17 -7.16 -4.75
N LEU A 113 7.55 -6.28 -3.97
CA LEU A 113 8.24 -5.10 -3.42
C LEU A 113 9.31 -5.49 -2.40
N LEU A 114 8.99 -6.40 -1.47
CA LEU A 114 9.96 -6.88 -0.48
C LEU A 114 11.22 -7.46 -1.12
N ALA A 115 11.10 -8.17 -2.25
CA ALA A 115 12.25 -8.74 -2.97
C ALA A 115 13.22 -7.67 -3.52
N GLN A 116 12.81 -6.41 -3.60
CA GLN A 116 13.60 -5.31 -4.15
C GLN A 116 14.15 -4.35 -3.07
N GLU A 117 13.70 -4.46 -1.81
CA GLU A 117 13.99 -3.48 -0.75
C GLU A 117 15.46 -3.33 -0.40
N THR A 118 16.28 -4.36 -0.58
CA THR A 118 17.73 -4.31 -0.32
C THR A 118 18.48 -3.46 -1.35
N ARG A 119 17.91 -3.32 -2.55
CA ARG A 119 18.54 -2.59 -3.67
C ARG A 119 18.00 -1.16 -3.83
N VAL A 120 16.78 -0.89 -3.36
CA VAL A 120 16.10 0.39 -3.59
C VAL A 120 15.65 1.00 -2.27
N ALA A 121 16.30 2.08 -1.85
CA ALA A 121 16.02 2.77 -0.58
C ALA A 121 14.56 3.26 -0.47
N ALA A 122 13.98 3.76 -1.57
CA ALA A 122 12.58 4.18 -1.59
C ALA A 122 11.61 3.02 -1.30
N ILE A 123 11.90 1.81 -1.81
CA ILE A 123 11.10 0.61 -1.53
C ILE A 123 11.27 0.21 -0.06
N ARG A 124 12.49 0.23 0.48
CA ARG A 124 12.73 -0.05 1.91
C ARG A 124 11.90 0.84 2.82
N THR A 125 11.79 2.12 2.53
CA THR A 125 10.97 3.04 3.31
C THR A 125 9.51 2.59 3.37
N ILE A 126 8.95 2.11 2.26
CA ILE A 126 7.57 1.65 2.14
C ILE A 126 7.38 0.32 2.87
N THR A 127 8.29 -0.64 2.67
CA THR A 127 8.20 -1.96 3.31
C THR A 127 8.39 -1.86 4.82
N ASP A 128 9.25 -0.96 5.31
CA ASP A 128 9.38 -0.67 6.75
C ASP A 128 8.11 -0.06 7.34
N ALA A 129 7.43 0.82 6.59
CA ALA A 129 6.12 1.34 7.00
C ALA A 129 5.07 0.22 7.06
N GLY A 130 5.07 -0.70 6.10
CA GLY A 130 4.21 -1.90 6.10
C GLY A 130 4.45 -2.80 7.31
N ARG A 131 5.72 -3.06 7.66
CA ARG A 131 6.09 -3.84 8.86
C ARG A 131 5.64 -3.17 10.15
N ARG A 132 5.76 -1.83 10.26
CA ARG A 132 5.25 -1.10 11.43
C ARG A 132 3.73 -1.23 11.51
N TYR A 133 3.03 -0.99 10.41
CA TYR A 133 1.57 -1.14 10.35
C TYR A 133 1.10 -2.54 10.78
N HIS A 134 1.78 -3.60 10.32
CA HIS A 134 1.45 -4.98 10.69
C HIS A 134 1.64 -5.23 12.20
N ARG A 135 2.76 -4.79 12.77
CA ARG A 135 2.99 -4.90 14.24
C ARG A 135 1.94 -4.15 15.06
N ASP A 136 1.55 -2.97 14.61
CA ASP A 136 0.50 -2.19 15.27
C ASP A 136 -0.87 -2.90 15.16
N TRP A 137 -1.16 -3.52 14.01
CA TRP A 137 -2.35 -4.32 13.83
C TRP A 137 -2.37 -5.52 14.79
N VAL A 138 -1.28 -6.28 14.90
CA VAL A 138 -1.13 -7.41 15.86
C VAL A 138 -1.32 -6.93 17.28
N THR A 139 -0.75 -5.78 17.64
CA THR A 139 -0.89 -5.22 18.99
C THR A 139 -2.34 -4.84 19.29
N ARG A 140 -3.06 -4.26 18.34
CA ARG A 140 -4.49 -3.96 18.49
C ARG A 140 -5.33 -5.22 18.60
N ALA A 141 -5.02 -6.23 17.81
CA ALA A 141 -5.77 -7.49 17.76
C ALA A 141 -5.64 -8.30 19.07
N TYR A 142 -4.40 -8.51 19.47
CA TYR A 142 -4.10 -9.52 20.50
C TYR A 142 -3.57 -8.94 21.82
N GLY A 143 -3.16 -7.67 21.83
CA GLY A 143 -2.66 -6.99 23.02
C GLY A 143 -3.59 -7.07 24.25
N PRO A 144 -4.91 -6.87 24.10
CA PRO A 144 -5.85 -7.04 25.22
C PRO A 144 -5.84 -8.42 25.85
N ALA A 145 -5.80 -9.51 25.06
CA ALA A 145 -5.73 -10.89 25.56
C ALA A 145 -4.43 -11.18 26.32
N LEU A 146 -3.35 -10.50 25.97
CA LEU A 146 -2.04 -10.68 26.57
C LEU A 146 -1.74 -9.71 27.72
N ALA A 147 -2.66 -8.80 28.06
CA ALA A 147 -2.41 -7.70 28.99
C ALA A 147 -2.00 -8.14 30.40
N LYS A 148 -2.51 -9.30 30.85
CA LYS A 148 -2.23 -9.85 32.18
C LYS A 148 -0.91 -10.62 32.29
N LEU A 149 -0.23 -10.89 31.15
CA LEU A 149 1.03 -11.62 31.15
C LEU A 149 2.21 -10.72 31.58
N PRO A 150 3.24 -11.30 32.17
CA PRO A 150 4.49 -10.59 32.48
C PRO A 150 5.05 -9.93 31.24
N PRO A 151 5.70 -8.74 31.35
CA PRO A 151 6.14 -7.96 30.17
C PRO A 151 7.00 -8.74 29.17
N ALA A 152 7.96 -9.53 29.64
CA ALA A 152 8.82 -10.33 28.78
C ALA A 152 8.03 -11.43 28.02
N THR A 153 7.08 -12.09 28.69
CA THR A 153 6.21 -13.08 28.08
C THR A 153 5.28 -12.45 27.04
N ARG A 154 4.67 -11.31 27.41
CA ARG A 154 3.81 -10.55 26.48
C ARG A 154 4.58 -10.12 25.23
N HIS A 155 5.79 -9.59 25.39
CA HIS A 155 6.63 -9.20 24.25
C HIS A 155 6.92 -10.39 23.31
N ARG A 156 7.30 -11.54 23.87
CA ARG A 156 7.56 -12.77 23.10
C ARG A 156 6.30 -13.25 22.37
N LYS A 157 5.14 -13.25 23.04
CA LYS A 157 3.86 -13.66 22.43
C LYS A 157 3.44 -12.73 21.29
N LEU A 158 3.61 -11.41 21.43
CA LEU A 158 3.37 -10.46 20.33
C LEU A 158 4.32 -10.69 19.16
N ALA A 159 5.58 -11.03 19.40
CA ALA A 159 6.52 -11.37 18.34
C ALA A 159 6.12 -12.66 17.61
N GLN A 160 5.68 -13.70 18.32
CA GLN A 160 5.15 -14.94 17.74
C GLN A 160 3.92 -14.66 16.90
N LEU A 161 2.94 -13.91 17.43
CA LEU A 161 1.73 -13.52 16.70
C LEU A 161 2.07 -12.68 15.44
N THR A 162 3.05 -11.78 15.53
CA THR A 162 3.52 -11.04 14.35
C THR A 162 4.07 -12.00 13.29
N ALA A 163 4.86 -13.00 13.67
CA ALA A 163 5.44 -13.96 12.73
C ALA A 163 4.38 -14.86 12.08
N VAL A 164 3.45 -15.42 12.87
CA VAL A 164 2.45 -16.37 12.34
C VAL A 164 1.38 -15.67 11.47
N THR A 165 1.16 -14.38 11.65
CA THR A 165 0.22 -13.59 10.83
C THR A 165 0.91 -12.78 9.73
N ASP A 166 2.23 -12.93 9.54
CA ASP A 166 3.00 -12.19 8.54
C ASP A 166 2.75 -12.68 7.11
N LEU A 167 2.97 -11.81 6.16
CA LEU A 167 2.96 -12.12 4.73
C LEU A 167 3.88 -13.31 4.39
N ALA A 168 5.02 -13.43 5.07
CA ALA A 168 5.98 -14.52 4.84
C ALA A 168 5.36 -15.88 5.20
N THR A 169 4.62 -15.97 6.30
CA THR A 169 3.91 -17.19 6.70
C THR A 169 2.82 -17.57 5.69
N TRP A 170 1.98 -16.60 5.29
CA TRP A 170 1.01 -16.84 4.24
C TRP A 170 1.67 -17.31 2.94
N ARG A 171 2.75 -16.69 2.52
CA ARG A 171 3.46 -17.04 1.29
C ARG A 171 4.03 -18.46 1.38
N LEU A 172 4.66 -18.82 2.49
CA LEU A 172 5.16 -20.18 2.74
C LEU A 172 4.03 -21.21 2.59
N LEU A 173 2.93 -21.02 3.32
CA LEU A 173 1.79 -21.95 3.30
C LEU A 173 1.13 -22.04 1.92
N ARG A 174 0.88 -20.90 1.29
CA ARG A 174 0.12 -20.81 0.04
C ARG A 174 0.95 -21.06 -1.22
N ARG A 175 2.18 -20.54 -1.31
CA ARG A 175 2.97 -20.54 -2.53
C ARG A 175 4.06 -21.61 -2.55
N GLU A 176 4.60 -21.97 -1.40
CA GLU A 176 5.68 -22.94 -1.31
C GLU A 176 5.17 -24.33 -0.89
N LEU A 177 4.25 -24.41 0.09
CA LEU A 177 3.65 -25.67 0.56
C LEU A 177 2.35 -26.04 -0.15
N GLY A 178 1.76 -25.15 -0.95
CA GLY A 178 0.62 -25.44 -1.82
C GLY A 178 -0.74 -25.61 -1.12
N LEU A 179 -0.90 -25.15 0.14
CA LEU A 179 -2.19 -25.22 0.82
C LEU A 179 -3.23 -24.35 0.08
N GLY A 180 -4.50 -24.81 0.08
CA GLY A 180 -5.64 -23.99 -0.38
C GLY A 180 -5.91 -22.81 0.57
N PRO A 181 -6.71 -21.81 0.15
CA PRO A 181 -7.03 -20.64 1.01
C PRO A 181 -7.64 -21.04 2.36
N ASP A 182 -8.59 -21.96 2.36
CA ASP A 182 -9.26 -22.44 3.59
C ASP A 182 -8.28 -23.18 4.51
N GLN A 183 -7.43 -24.04 3.95
CA GLN A 183 -6.39 -24.74 4.70
C GLN A 183 -5.35 -23.75 5.28
N THR A 184 -5.00 -22.71 4.54
CA THR A 184 -4.11 -21.64 5.03
C THR A 184 -4.75 -20.87 6.16
N THR A 185 -6.03 -20.57 6.05
CA THR A 185 -6.81 -19.91 7.12
C THR A 185 -6.82 -20.77 8.37
N ALA A 186 -7.13 -22.07 8.25
CA ALA A 186 -7.10 -23.01 9.37
C ALA A 186 -5.73 -23.07 10.04
N ALA A 187 -4.67 -23.27 9.24
CA ALA A 187 -3.31 -23.37 9.75
C ALA A 187 -2.86 -22.07 10.49
N ILE A 188 -3.14 -20.90 9.95
CA ILE A 188 -2.80 -19.63 10.63
C ILE A 188 -3.64 -19.47 11.91
N SER A 189 -4.92 -19.85 11.90
CA SER A 189 -5.78 -19.78 13.09
C SER A 189 -5.26 -20.68 14.22
N GLU A 190 -4.91 -21.92 13.91
CA GLU A 190 -4.31 -22.85 14.87
C GLU A 190 -2.99 -22.31 15.47
N LEU A 191 -2.14 -21.69 14.62
CA LEU A 191 -0.90 -21.06 15.09
C LEU A 191 -1.17 -19.85 15.99
N VAL A 192 -2.18 -19.04 15.67
CA VAL A 192 -2.60 -17.91 16.48
C VAL A 192 -3.11 -18.40 17.85
N ASP A 193 -3.99 -19.41 17.85
CA ASP A 193 -4.56 -19.99 19.08
C ASP A 193 -3.46 -20.56 19.98
N ALA A 194 -2.46 -21.24 19.43
CA ALA A 194 -1.30 -21.73 20.18
C ALA A 194 -0.42 -20.61 20.78
N CYS A 195 -0.48 -19.41 20.20
CA CYS A 195 0.21 -18.24 20.74
C CYS A 195 -0.55 -17.53 21.87
N LEU A 196 -1.85 -17.74 21.98
CA LEU A 196 -2.68 -17.11 23.02
C LEU A 196 -2.59 -17.87 24.37
N PRO A 197 -2.95 -17.24 25.50
CA PRO A 197 -2.92 -17.90 26.80
C PRO A 197 -4.06 -18.89 26.97
#